data_6e9316fa52d50f1ec81058f8080acf5b
#
_entry.id   6e9316fa52d50f1ec81058f8080acf5b
#
_cell.length_a   1.000
_cell.length_b   1.000
_cell.length_c   1.000
_cell.angle_alpha   90.00
_cell.angle_beta   90.00
_cell.angle_gamma   90.00
#
_symmetry.space_group_name_H-M   'P 1'
#
loop_
_entity.id
_entity.type
_entity.pdbx_description
1 polymer ?
#
loop_
_entity_poly.entity_id
_entity_poly.type
_entity_poly.pdbx_seq_one_letter_code
_entity_poly.pdbx_strand_id
1 'polypeptide(L)'
;MKIIFFMLTLFFSFDLYATCTSENTTVTGVINIPQSFSSSGSYTESIISSFGPIKCTASGESLDYWLPLKVIYFSLYNDSLKLKMEISDPEKGQVIIGNSTKVVSVSHSLHITPANNSDKMDFSSSNGSVTIESIIQASTIRNLEERVRSECENPLTTKNICMALRMLWYNFTNPSQVSFAKNVTISYVPPDSTCDIENDVNITLPDVSLSALPQSGMVSNIIGQGNIILNCINSLNGNSTRNASVFLSSVDLKNIGNDNILIDNNFDGIGFILSDQNDNKIKISSSQSTRAGATSLQDIQKGLPLRASYNIPIKARYYVYDKNKIHPGDFSALAKINIIYD
;
A
#
# COMPACT_ATOMS: atom_id res chain seq x y z
N MET A 1 65.44 -68.89 4.74
CA MET A 1 64.13 -68.42 4.33
C MET A 1 63.85 -67.17 5.16
N LYS A 2 64.11 -65.97 4.59
CA LYS A 2 63.89 -64.66 5.28
C LYS A 2 62.60 -64.05 4.77
N ILE A 3 61.58 -63.95 5.65
CA ILE A 3 60.33 -63.31 5.38
C ILE A 3 60.52 -61.80 5.60
N ILE A 4 60.52 -61.07 4.49
CA ILE A 4 60.53 -59.63 4.50
C ILE A 4 59.09 -59.19 4.75
N PHE A 5 58.83 -58.68 5.97
CA PHE A 5 57.52 -58.05 6.37
C PHE A 5 57.56 -56.65 5.74
N PHE A 6 56.86 -56.50 4.61
CA PHE A 6 56.65 -55.20 4.00
C PHE A 6 55.49 -54.52 4.74
N MET A 7 55.81 -53.66 5.69
CA MET A 7 54.85 -52.84 6.42
C MET A 7 54.37 -51.72 5.49
N LEU A 8 53.28 -51.99 4.79
CA LEU A 8 52.57 -50.97 4.01
C LEU A 8 51.91 -49.98 5.01
N THR A 9 52.66 -48.95 5.37
CA THR A 9 52.10 -47.77 6.02
C THR A 9 51.20 -47.05 5.04
N LEU A 10 49.92 -47.39 5.04
CA LEU A 10 48.89 -46.56 4.45
C LEU A 10 48.88 -45.23 5.24
N PHE A 11 49.57 -44.23 4.69
CA PHE A 11 49.32 -42.85 5.04
C PHE A 11 47.89 -42.54 4.63
N PHE A 12 46.94 -42.73 5.53
CA PHE A 12 45.69 -42.01 5.47
C PHE A 12 46.08 -40.55 5.69
N SER A 13 46.37 -39.84 4.60
CA SER A 13 46.24 -38.40 4.62
C SER A 13 44.79 -38.09 4.93
N PHE A 14 44.51 -37.89 6.20
CA PHE A 14 43.32 -37.17 6.58
C PHE A 14 43.54 -35.77 6.01
N ASP A 15 43.01 -35.55 4.81
CA ASP A 15 42.75 -34.19 4.37
C ASP A 15 41.91 -33.55 5.46
N LEU A 16 42.55 -32.78 6.33
CA LEU A 16 41.89 -31.89 7.28
C LEU A 16 41.16 -30.84 6.44
N TYR A 17 40.00 -31.24 5.93
CA TYR A 17 39.12 -30.27 5.29
C TYR A 17 38.83 -29.20 6.33
N ALA A 18 39.20 -27.98 5.99
CA ALA A 18 38.80 -26.84 6.78
C ALA A 18 37.30 -26.83 6.91
N THR A 19 36.80 -26.86 8.13
CA THR A 19 35.35 -26.80 8.39
C THR A 19 34.99 -25.44 8.87
N CYS A 20 33.98 -24.87 8.24
CA CYS A 20 33.32 -23.66 8.70
C CYS A 20 31.87 -23.99 9.11
N THR A 21 31.45 -23.54 10.27
CA THR A 21 30.09 -23.76 10.80
C THR A 21 29.46 -22.45 11.24
N SER A 22 28.13 -22.39 11.13
CA SER A 22 27.32 -21.30 11.67
C SER A 22 25.94 -21.85 12.05
N GLU A 23 25.36 -21.30 13.11
CA GLU A 23 24.03 -21.70 13.58
C GLU A 23 22.90 -21.11 12.72
N ASN A 24 23.11 -19.92 12.14
CA ASN A 24 22.11 -19.21 11.35
C ASN A 24 22.64 -18.88 9.97
N THR A 25 21.99 -19.40 8.95
CA THR A 25 22.35 -19.17 7.52
C THR A 25 21.43 -18.21 6.81
N THR A 26 20.31 -17.84 7.40
CA THR A 26 19.36 -16.86 6.85
C THR A 26 19.27 -15.63 7.74
N VAL A 27 19.47 -14.46 7.15
CA VAL A 27 19.36 -13.16 7.83
C VAL A 27 18.21 -12.39 7.19
N THR A 28 17.25 -11.92 7.99
CA THR A 28 16.11 -11.14 7.50
C THR A 28 16.25 -9.68 7.93
N GLY A 29 16.00 -8.75 7.01
CA GLY A 29 15.85 -7.33 7.28
C GLY A 29 14.43 -6.87 6.97
N VAL A 30 14.01 -5.76 7.59
CA VAL A 30 12.73 -5.11 7.30
C VAL A 30 13.00 -3.67 6.90
N ILE A 31 12.36 -3.23 5.82
CA ILE A 31 12.41 -1.87 5.31
C ILE A 31 10.98 -1.35 5.24
N ASN A 32 10.72 -0.23 5.90
CA ASN A 32 9.43 0.42 5.85
C ASN A 32 9.57 1.69 5.01
N ILE A 33 9.02 1.66 3.80
CA ILE A 33 8.96 2.85 2.95
C ILE A 33 8.03 3.86 3.63
N PRO A 34 8.46 5.12 3.86
CA PRO A 34 7.65 6.12 4.55
C PRO A 34 6.40 6.49 3.74
N GLN A 35 5.33 6.89 4.42
CA GLN A 35 4.08 7.32 3.78
C GLN A 35 4.25 8.53 2.85
N SER A 36 5.27 9.34 3.09
CA SER A 36 5.62 10.48 2.22
C SER A 36 6.20 10.06 0.85
N PHE A 37 6.55 8.77 0.68
CA PHE A 37 6.95 8.25 -0.62
C PHE A 37 5.77 8.37 -1.60
N SER A 38 6.02 8.98 -2.74
CA SER A 38 5.04 9.12 -3.79
C SER A 38 5.49 8.37 -5.05
N SER A 39 4.57 8.17 -6.01
CA SER A 39 4.87 7.53 -7.29
C SER A 39 5.93 8.25 -8.14
N SER A 40 6.32 9.46 -7.78
CA SER A 40 7.40 10.25 -8.41
C SER A 40 8.62 10.43 -7.50
N GLY A 41 8.56 9.90 -6.27
CA GLY A 41 9.61 10.04 -5.27
C GLY A 41 10.70 8.99 -5.37
N SER A 42 11.65 9.11 -4.47
CA SER A 42 12.69 8.10 -4.25
C SER A 42 12.89 7.90 -2.75
N TYR A 43 13.31 6.72 -2.37
CA TYR A 43 13.63 6.38 -0.99
C TYR A 43 14.98 5.67 -0.95
N THR A 44 15.85 6.08 -0.05
CA THR A 44 17.16 5.46 0.13
C THR A 44 17.34 5.06 1.58
N GLU A 45 17.74 3.84 1.82
CA GLU A 45 18.05 3.30 3.13
C GLU A 45 19.33 2.49 3.10
N SER A 46 20.12 2.58 4.17
CA SER A 46 21.31 1.76 4.37
C SER A 46 20.96 0.52 5.17
N ILE A 47 21.30 -0.64 4.64
CA ILE A 47 21.13 -1.92 5.33
C ILE A 47 22.48 -2.51 5.70
N ILE A 48 22.54 -3.10 6.89
CA ILE A 48 23.68 -3.89 7.35
C ILE A 48 23.28 -5.36 7.30
N SER A 49 24.10 -6.16 6.61
CA SER A 49 23.97 -7.61 6.58
C SER A 49 25.06 -8.22 7.45
N SER A 50 24.65 -8.81 8.57
CA SER A 50 25.58 -9.49 9.49
C SER A 50 25.50 -10.98 9.29
N PHE A 51 26.58 -11.60 8.89
CA PHE A 51 26.72 -13.05 8.65
C PHE A 51 27.50 -13.69 9.80
N GLY A 52 26.97 -14.75 10.38
CA GLY A 52 27.60 -15.45 11.47
C GLY A 52 26.85 -15.41 12.80
N PRO A 53 27.48 -15.83 13.90
CA PRO A 53 28.92 -16.15 14.03
C PRO A 53 29.36 -17.32 13.16
N ILE A 54 30.50 -17.15 12.47
CA ILE A 54 31.12 -18.16 11.63
C ILE A 54 32.35 -18.66 12.36
N LYS A 55 32.44 -19.96 12.58
CA LYS A 55 33.59 -20.60 13.21
C LYS A 55 34.29 -21.48 12.19
N CYS A 56 35.55 -21.17 11.84
CA CYS A 56 36.38 -21.95 10.94
C CYS A 56 37.55 -22.57 11.67
N THR A 57 38.08 -23.72 11.17
CA THR A 57 39.15 -24.48 11.78
C THR A 57 40.52 -24.27 11.11
N ALA A 58 40.56 -23.59 9.96
CA ALA A 58 41.80 -23.32 9.25
C ALA A 58 42.10 -21.82 9.08
N SER A 59 43.36 -21.46 9.01
CA SER A 59 43.83 -20.07 8.97
C SER A 59 43.59 -19.36 7.63
N GLY A 60 43.36 -20.11 6.55
CA GLY A 60 43.16 -19.57 5.21
C GLY A 60 41.67 -19.39 4.80
N GLU A 61 40.74 -19.60 5.70
CA GLU A 61 39.32 -19.53 5.40
C GLU A 61 38.83 -18.08 5.29
N SER A 62 37.99 -17.85 4.30
CA SER A 62 37.36 -16.55 4.03
C SER A 62 35.88 -16.70 3.74
N LEU A 63 35.14 -15.62 3.92
CA LEU A 63 33.78 -15.46 3.47
C LEU A 63 33.77 -14.55 2.24
N ASP A 64 33.34 -15.08 1.12
CA ASP A 64 33.06 -14.32 -0.08
C ASP A 64 31.60 -13.86 -0.04
N TYR A 65 31.30 -12.60 -0.34
CA TYR A 65 29.94 -12.08 -0.44
C TYR A 65 29.72 -11.37 -1.76
N TRP A 66 28.47 -11.41 -2.26
CA TRP A 66 28.10 -10.80 -3.55
C TRP A 66 26.62 -10.45 -3.62
N LEU A 67 26.28 -9.56 -4.55
CA LEU A 67 24.90 -9.25 -4.93
C LEU A 67 24.49 -10.17 -6.09
N PRO A 68 23.47 -11.02 -5.95
CA PRO A 68 22.91 -11.80 -7.06
C PRO A 68 22.38 -10.92 -8.18
N LEU A 69 21.65 -9.87 -7.84
CA LEU A 69 21.17 -8.82 -8.74
C LEU A 69 21.45 -7.46 -8.13
N LYS A 70 21.83 -6.50 -8.99
CA LYS A 70 21.95 -5.08 -8.60
C LYS A 70 20.62 -4.35 -8.64
N VAL A 71 19.72 -4.79 -9.51
CA VAL A 71 18.42 -4.18 -9.74
C VAL A 71 17.37 -5.25 -9.62
N ILE A 72 16.33 -4.95 -8.85
CA ILE A 72 15.20 -5.84 -8.57
C ILE A 72 13.91 -5.05 -8.78
N TYR A 73 12.99 -5.62 -9.56
CA TYR A 73 11.66 -5.05 -9.78
C TYR A 73 10.63 -5.79 -8.94
N PHE A 74 9.80 -5.05 -8.21
CA PHE A 74 8.75 -5.64 -7.41
C PHE A 74 7.49 -4.79 -7.40
N SER A 75 6.35 -5.43 -7.09
CA SER A 75 5.08 -4.75 -7.01
C SER A 75 4.34 -5.07 -5.71
N LEU A 76 3.52 -4.11 -5.29
CA LEU A 76 2.64 -4.18 -4.13
C LEU A 76 1.21 -3.91 -4.58
N TYR A 77 0.23 -4.35 -3.78
CA TYR A 77 -1.19 -4.11 -3.99
C TYR A 77 -1.69 -4.56 -5.37
N ASN A 78 -1.38 -5.83 -5.76
CA ASN A 78 -1.76 -6.39 -7.07
C ASN A 78 -1.31 -5.49 -8.23
N ASP A 79 -0.02 -5.14 -8.28
CA ASP A 79 0.61 -4.29 -9.29
C ASP A 79 0.14 -2.82 -9.31
N SER A 80 -0.63 -2.39 -8.30
CA SER A 80 -1.02 -0.97 -8.17
C SER A 80 0.16 -0.07 -7.83
N LEU A 81 1.23 -0.61 -7.26
CA LEU A 81 2.48 0.10 -7.00
C LEU A 81 3.65 -0.73 -7.49
N LYS A 82 4.26 -0.30 -8.58
CA LYS A 82 5.44 -0.95 -9.19
C LYS A 82 6.69 -0.18 -8.83
N LEU A 83 7.68 -0.89 -8.30
CA LEU A 83 8.89 -0.31 -7.74
C LEU A 83 10.13 -1.01 -8.30
N LYS A 84 11.21 -0.23 -8.40
CA LYS A 84 12.56 -0.67 -8.73
C LYS A 84 13.45 -0.42 -7.54
N MET A 85 14.18 -1.43 -7.11
CA MET A 85 15.20 -1.31 -6.08
C MET A 85 16.58 -1.50 -6.70
N GLU A 86 17.44 -0.54 -6.51
CA GLU A 86 18.86 -0.61 -6.85
C GLU A 86 19.68 -0.79 -5.58
N ILE A 87 20.61 -1.75 -5.62
CA ILE A 87 21.50 -2.04 -4.49
C ILE A 87 22.89 -1.52 -4.87
N SER A 88 23.41 -0.60 -4.06
CA SER A 88 24.73 -0.02 -4.29
C SER A 88 25.86 -0.90 -3.73
N ASP A 89 27.06 -0.53 -4.11
CA ASP A 89 28.31 -1.17 -3.68
C ASP A 89 28.41 -1.39 -2.15
N PRO A 90 29.16 -2.41 -1.75
CA PRO A 90 30.01 -3.26 -2.58
C PRO A 90 29.26 -4.41 -3.26
N GLU A 91 29.48 -4.60 -4.58
CA GLU A 91 28.86 -5.72 -5.34
C GLU A 91 29.33 -7.07 -4.87
N LYS A 92 30.60 -7.17 -4.52
CA LYS A 92 31.26 -8.35 -4.00
C LYS A 92 32.46 -8.00 -3.18
N GLY A 93 32.87 -8.91 -2.33
CA GLY A 93 34.06 -8.77 -1.54
C GLY A 93 34.39 -10.06 -0.79
N GLN A 94 35.50 -10.02 -0.10
CA GLN A 94 36.03 -11.15 0.67
C GLN A 94 36.46 -10.67 2.04
N VAL A 95 36.17 -11.43 3.08
CA VAL A 95 36.63 -11.19 4.44
C VAL A 95 37.30 -12.45 4.97
N ILE A 96 38.54 -12.32 5.42
CA ILE A 96 39.28 -13.41 6.03
C ILE A 96 38.72 -13.70 7.41
N ILE A 97 38.28 -14.92 7.65
CA ILE A 97 37.79 -15.42 8.92
C ILE A 97 38.97 -16.00 9.71
N GLY A 98 39.77 -16.80 9.03
CA GLY A 98 40.91 -17.49 9.64
C GLY A 98 40.43 -18.57 10.65
N ASN A 99 41.36 -19.03 11.50
CA ASN A 99 41.05 -19.96 12.58
C ASN A 99 40.45 -19.21 13.78
N SER A 100 39.21 -18.73 13.65
CA SER A 100 38.53 -17.95 14.67
C SER A 100 36.99 -18.02 14.53
N THR A 101 36.32 -17.42 15.50
CA THR A 101 34.86 -17.17 15.40
C THR A 101 34.67 -15.70 15.06
N LYS A 102 33.95 -15.40 13.97
CA LYS A 102 33.78 -14.03 13.47
C LYS A 102 32.36 -13.77 12.99
N VAL A 103 31.89 -12.55 13.23
CA VAL A 103 30.71 -11.99 12.56
C VAL A 103 31.20 -11.04 11.47
N VAL A 104 30.72 -11.23 10.25
CA VAL A 104 31.06 -10.40 9.10
C VAL A 104 29.86 -9.51 8.81
N SER A 105 30.08 -8.20 8.86
CA SER A 105 29.03 -7.20 8.56
C SER A 105 29.39 -6.46 7.28
N VAL A 106 28.42 -6.40 6.36
CA VAL A 106 28.55 -5.70 5.07
C VAL A 106 27.40 -4.69 4.98
N SER A 107 27.73 -3.45 4.67
CA SER A 107 26.73 -2.36 4.52
C SER A 107 26.48 -2.11 3.04
N HIS A 108 25.22 -2.01 2.67
CA HIS A 108 24.75 -1.65 1.34
C HIS A 108 23.74 -0.53 1.44
N SER A 109 23.62 0.29 0.40
CA SER A 109 22.53 1.26 0.27
C SER A 109 21.51 0.74 -0.73
N LEU A 110 20.25 0.79 -0.34
CA LEU A 110 19.11 0.44 -1.19
C LEU A 110 18.45 1.72 -1.66
N HIS A 111 18.30 1.88 -2.97
CA HIS A 111 17.62 2.99 -3.59
C HIS A 111 16.34 2.51 -4.28
N ILE A 112 15.18 2.93 -3.76
CA ILE A 112 13.87 2.51 -4.25
C ILE A 112 13.24 3.66 -5.02
N THR A 113 12.81 3.38 -6.24
CA THR A 113 12.15 4.34 -7.15
C THR A 113 10.93 3.70 -7.81
N PRO A 114 9.98 4.49 -8.33
CA PRO A 114 8.93 3.96 -9.19
C PRO A 114 9.51 3.23 -10.41
N ALA A 115 8.92 2.08 -10.74
CA ALA A 115 9.21 1.35 -11.98
C ALA A 115 8.25 1.77 -13.10
N ASN A 116 8.64 1.53 -14.36
CA ASN A 116 7.76 1.75 -15.50
C ASN A 116 6.68 0.67 -15.57
N ASN A 117 5.52 0.99 -16.15
CA ASN A 117 4.43 0.02 -16.32
C ASN A 117 4.81 -1.18 -17.20
N SER A 118 5.77 -1.00 -18.11
CA SER A 118 6.30 -2.05 -19.00
C SER A 118 7.34 -2.97 -18.34
N ASP A 119 7.87 -2.60 -17.17
CA ASP A 119 8.90 -3.38 -16.49
C ASP A 119 8.30 -4.69 -15.96
N LYS A 120 9.01 -5.79 -16.18
CA LYS A 120 8.62 -7.10 -15.66
C LYS A 120 8.98 -7.17 -14.18
N MET A 121 8.00 -7.52 -13.35
CA MET A 121 8.22 -7.69 -11.91
C MET A 121 8.88 -9.04 -11.62
N ASP A 122 9.92 -9.01 -10.79
CA ASP A 122 10.58 -10.21 -10.26
C ASP A 122 9.79 -10.80 -9.09
N PHE A 123 9.16 -9.90 -8.31
CA PHE A 123 8.35 -10.23 -7.13
C PHE A 123 7.05 -9.43 -7.15
N SER A 124 5.95 -10.05 -6.71
CA SER A 124 4.64 -9.39 -6.63
C SER A 124 3.93 -9.76 -5.34
N SER A 125 3.19 -8.81 -4.78
CA SER A 125 2.37 -9.00 -3.59
C SER A 125 0.98 -8.41 -3.76
N SER A 126 -0.01 -9.09 -3.22
CA SER A 126 -1.40 -8.60 -3.18
C SER A 126 -1.65 -7.56 -2.09
N ASN A 127 -0.72 -7.40 -1.17
CA ASN A 127 -0.78 -6.43 -0.08
C ASN A 127 0.38 -5.45 -0.12
N GLY A 128 0.54 -4.65 0.93
CA GLY A 128 1.59 -3.62 1.05
C GLY A 128 2.96 -4.14 1.47
N SER A 129 3.21 -5.45 1.40
CA SER A 129 4.49 -6.03 1.84
C SER A 129 4.93 -7.14 0.90
N VAL A 130 6.23 -7.17 0.58
CA VAL A 130 6.86 -8.21 -0.22
C VAL A 130 8.19 -8.63 0.42
N THR A 131 8.46 -9.93 0.45
CA THR A 131 9.76 -10.45 0.85
C THR A 131 10.57 -10.79 -0.38
N ILE A 132 11.74 -10.18 -0.48
CA ILE A 132 12.72 -10.41 -1.53
C ILE A 132 13.81 -11.29 -0.93
N GLU A 133 13.92 -12.50 -1.46
CA GLU A 133 14.88 -13.47 -0.98
C GLU A 133 16.25 -13.27 -1.59
N SER A 134 17.28 -13.58 -0.82
CA SER A 134 18.68 -13.65 -1.29
C SER A 134 19.16 -12.37 -1.98
N ILE A 135 18.85 -11.20 -1.44
CA ILE A 135 19.34 -9.92 -2.00
C ILE A 135 20.86 -9.80 -1.90
N ILE A 136 21.46 -10.41 -0.88
CA ILE A 136 22.90 -10.54 -0.70
C ILE A 136 23.16 -12.00 -0.35
N GLN A 137 24.17 -12.58 -0.97
CA GLN A 137 24.64 -13.92 -0.68
C GLN A 137 26.08 -13.88 -0.17
N ALA A 138 26.41 -14.81 0.70
CA ALA A 138 27.77 -14.98 1.18
C ALA A 138 28.08 -16.46 1.42
N SER A 139 29.33 -16.88 1.17
CA SER A 139 29.72 -18.27 1.36
C SER A 139 31.21 -18.42 1.68
N THR A 140 31.52 -19.46 2.43
CA THR A 140 32.93 -19.93 2.58
C THR A 140 33.34 -20.89 1.45
N ILE A 141 32.42 -21.32 0.58
CA ILE A 141 32.73 -22.15 -0.59
C ILE A 141 33.41 -21.27 -1.65
N ARG A 142 34.65 -21.59 -2.00
CA ARG A 142 35.42 -20.85 -3.00
C ARG A 142 34.73 -20.85 -4.38
N ASN A 143 34.75 -19.71 -5.05
CA ASN A 143 34.16 -19.51 -6.39
C ASN A 143 32.70 -19.91 -6.52
N LEU A 144 31.95 -19.93 -5.40
CA LEU A 144 30.53 -20.29 -5.45
C LEU A 144 29.71 -19.30 -6.26
N GLU A 145 30.04 -18.01 -6.20
CA GLU A 145 29.38 -16.98 -7.00
C GLU A 145 29.39 -17.32 -8.50
N GLU A 146 30.55 -17.60 -9.04
CA GLU A 146 30.72 -17.89 -10.48
C GLU A 146 29.96 -19.16 -10.88
N ARG A 147 30.03 -20.21 -10.07
CA ARG A 147 29.30 -21.47 -10.30
C ARG A 147 27.80 -21.26 -10.30
N VAL A 148 27.25 -20.59 -9.29
CA VAL A 148 25.80 -20.33 -9.18
C VAL A 148 25.34 -19.42 -10.31
N ARG A 149 26.12 -18.41 -10.71
CA ARG A 149 25.76 -17.52 -11.83
C ARG A 149 25.69 -18.27 -13.15
N SER A 150 26.67 -19.15 -13.44
CA SER A 150 26.69 -19.93 -14.68
C SER A 150 25.52 -20.94 -14.73
N GLU A 151 25.20 -21.58 -13.62
CA GLU A 151 24.08 -22.52 -13.54
C GLU A 151 22.71 -21.85 -13.64
N CYS A 152 22.61 -20.56 -13.27
CA CYS A 152 21.39 -19.76 -13.35
C CYS A 152 21.40 -18.74 -14.50
N GLU A 153 22.14 -18.98 -15.56
CA GLU A 153 22.18 -18.09 -16.72
C GLU A 153 20.84 -18.09 -17.49
N ASN A 154 20.21 -19.27 -17.63
CA ASN A 154 18.90 -19.45 -18.26
C ASN A 154 17.94 -20.23 -17.34
N PRO A 155 17.49 -19.66 -16.22
CA PRO A 155 16.70 -20.40 -15.25
C PRO A 155 15.24 -20.55 -15.71
N LEU A 156 14.61 -21.67 -15.30
CA LEU A 156 13.17 -21.88 -15.46
C LEU A 156 12.32 -20.99 -14.54
N THR A 157 12.95 -20.42 -13.52
CA THR A 157 12.37 -19.49 -12.55
C THR A 157 13.02 -18.12 -12.66
N THR A 158 12.72 -17.18 -11.75
CA THR A 158 13.51 -15.93 -11.68
C THR A 158 14.95 -16.24 -11.29
N LYS A 159 15.90 -15.44 -11.78
CA LYS A 159 17.32 -15.63 -11.51
C LYS A 159 17.64 -15.70 -10.02
N ASN A 160 17.00 -14.87 -9.21
CA ASN A 160 17.17 -14.86 -7.75
C ASN A 160 16.72 -16.16 -7.10
N ILE A 161 15.57 -16.70 -7.50
CA ILE A 161 15.07 -17.98 -6.96
C ILE A 161 16.01 -19.12 -7.34
N CYS A 162 16.46 -19.16 -8.60
CA CYS A 162 17.46 -20.14 -9.03
C CYS A 162 18.71 -20.07 -8.16
N MET A 163 19.27 -18.87 -7.99
CA MET A 163 20.50 -18.68 -7.21
C MET A 163 20.30 -19.07 -5.73
N ALA A 164 19.16 -18.74 -5.11
CA ALA A 164 18.83 -19.14 -3.75
C ALA A 164 18.76 -20.68 -3.61
N LEU A 165 18.07 -21.36 -4.54
CA LEU A 165 17.99 -22.82 -4.53
C LEU A 165 19.34 -23.50 -4.74
N ARG A 166 20.21 -22.93 -5.61
CA ARG A 166 21.56 -23.44 -5.81
C ARG A 166 22.43 -23.27 -4.56
N MET A 167 22.31 -22.14 -3.87
CA MET A 167 22.98 -21.93 -2.58
C MET A 167 22.58 -22.98 -1.54
N LEU A 168 21.29 -23.29 -1.42
CA LEU A 168 20.79 -24.33 -0.53
C LEU A 168 21.35 -25.71 -0.91
N TRP A 169 21.38 -26.02 -2.20
CA TRP A 169 21.97 -27.27 -2.71
C TRP A 169 23.45 -27.40 -2.36
N TYR A 170 24.24 -26.35 -2.58
CA TYR A 170 25.65 -26.34 -2.23
C TYR A 170 25.90 -26.45 -0.73
N ASN A 171 25.08 -25.83 0.11
CA ASN A 171 25.12 -26.04 1.56
C ASN A 171 24.87 -27.50 1.95
N PHE A 172 23.89 -28.14 1.32
CA PHE A 172 23.56 -29.54 1.59
C PHE A 172 24.68 -30.47 1.16
N THR A 173 25.31 -30.22 0.01
CA THR A 173 26.37 -31.08 -0.56
C THR A 173 27.76 -30.80 0.01
N ASN A 174 27.95 -29.70 0.73
CA ASN A 174 29.23 -29.33 1.37
C ASN A 174 29.05 -29.02 2.86
N PRO A 175 28.78 -30.03 3.70
CA PRO A 175 28.45 -29.83 5.12
C PRO A 175 29.60 -29.25 5.95
N SER A 176 30.81 -29.19 5.42
CA SER A 176 31.99 -28.56 6.04
C SER A 176 32.12 -27.07 5.74
N GLN A 177 31.20 -26.50 4.99
CA GLN A 177 31.17 -25.10 4.55
C GLN A 177 29.84 -24.46 4.86
N VAL A 178 29.79 -23.13 4.93
CA VAL A 178 28.53 -22.38 5.18
C VAL A 178 28.26 -21.39 4.09
N SER A 179 26.98 -21.24 3.79
CA SER A 179 26.50 -20.19 2.92
C SER A 179 25.31 -19.47 3.58
N PHE A 180 25.20 -18.19 3.30
CA PHE A 180 24.23 -17.30 3.89
C PHE A 180 23.41 -16.63 2.80
N ALA A 181 22.14 -16.37 3.12
CA ALA A 181 21.26 -15.53 2.31
C ALA A 181 20.71 -14.41 3.18
N LYS A 182 20.78 -13.18 2.69
CA LYS A 182 20.06 -12.04 3.26
C LYS A 182 18.75 -11.84 2.54
N ASN A 183 17.66 -11.95 3.28
CA ASN A 183 16.32 -11.61 2.81
C ASN A 183 15.93 -10.23 3.31
N VAL A 184 15.11 -9.52 2.55
CA VAL A 184 14.55 -8.24 2.96
C VAL A 184 13.05 -8.24 2.73
N THR A 185 12.30 -7.90 3.76
CA THR A 185 10.88 -7.62 3.66
C THR A 185 10.69 -6.12 3.51
N ILE A 186 10.10 -5.70 2.40
CA ILE A 186 9.80 -4.30 2.11
C ILE A 186 8.32 -4.09 2.36
N SER A 187 7.97 -3.07 3.14
CA SER A 187 6.60 -2.69 3.45
C SER A 187 6.34 -1.24 3.08
N TYR A 188 5.17 -0.98 2.54
CA TYR A 188 4.65 0.36 2.28
C TYR A 188 3.18 0.43 2.67
N VAL A 189 2.83 1.44 3.44
CA VAL A 189 1.44 1.77 3.76
C VAL A 189 1.15 3.14 3.13
N PRO A 190 0.32 3.22 2.08
CA PRO A 190 0.00 4.49 1.45
C PRO A 190 -0.77 5.38 2.42
N PRO A 191 -0.67 6.71 2.27
CA PRO A 191 -1.53 7.62 3.01
C PRO A 191 -3.00 7.37 2.66
N ASP A 192 -3.87 7.61 3.63
CA ASP A 192 -5.30 7.48 3.43
C ASP A 192 -5.82 8.49 2.42
N SER A 193 -6.66 8.02 1.51
CA SER A 193 -7.39 8.91 0.60
C SER A 193 -8.32 9.82 1.39
N THR A 194 -8.28 11.12 1.12
CA THR A 194 -9.11 12.12 1.76
C THR A 194 -9.81 12.99 0.74
N CYS A 195 -11.00 13.44 1.07
CA CYS A 195 -11.76 14.39 0.26
C CYS A 195 -12.20 15.56 1.13
N ASP A 196 -12.13 16.75 0.58
CA ASP A 196 -12.57 17.98 1.20
C ASP A 196 -13.66 18.64 0.38
N ILE A 197 -14.59 19.32 1.05
CA ILE A 197 -15.63 20.11 0.41
C ILE A 197 -15.03 21.48 0.06
N GLU A 198 -15.12 21.84 -1.23
CA GLU A 198 -14.47 23.06 -1.71
C GLU A 198 -15.13 24.34 -1.14
N ASN A 199 -16.46 24.41 -1.18
CA ASN A 199 -17.21 25.61 -0.77
C ASN A 199 -18.59 25.28 -0.19
N ASP A 200 -19.15 26.21 0.56
CA ASP A 200 -20.56 26.20 0.94
C ASP A 200 -21.44 26.32 -0.30
N VAL A 201 -22.57 25.63 -0.29
CA VAL A 201 -23.53 25.62 -1.41
C VAL A 201 -24.78 26.41 -0.99
N ASN A 202 -24.98 27.56 -1.63
CA ASN A 202 -26.21 28.36 -1.45
C ASN A 202 -27.18 28.10 -2.60
N ILE A 203 -28.39 27.66 -2.27
CA ILE A 203 -29.45 27.39 -3.23
C ILE A 203 -30.60 28.38 -2.97
N THR A 204 -30.78 29.34 -3.87
CA THR A 204 -31.87 30.29 -3.79
C THR A 204 -33.03 29.83 -4.69
N LEU A 205 -34.24 29.83 -4.13
CA LEU A 205 -35.44 29.56 -4.89
C LEU A 205 -36.15 30.89 -5.22
N PRO A 206 -36.78 30.99 -6.39
CA PRO A 206 -37.61 32.15 -6.73
C PRO A 206 -38.78 32.32 -5.77
N ASP A 207 -39.22 33.58 -5.58
CA ASP A 207 -40.40 33.91 -4.78
C ASP A 207 -41.64 33.24 -5.33
N VAL A 208 -42.53 32.85 -4.42
CA VAL A 208 -43.81 32.22 -4.76
C VAL A 208 -44.94 32.87 -4.00
N SER A 209 -46.03 33.20 -4.71
CA SER A 209 -47.21 33.72 -4.06
C SER A 209 -47.95 32.61 -3.29
N LEU A 210 -48.56 32.95 -2.14
CA LEU A 210 -49.32 31.99 -1.32
C LEU A 210 -50.46 31.34 -2.12
N SER A 211 -51.06 32.07 -3.08
CA SER A 211 -52.12 31.55 -3.95
C SER A 211 -51.63 30.47 -4.91
N ALA A 212 -50.38 30.51 -5.30
CA ALA A 212 -49.78 29.53 -6.20
C ALA A 212 -49.30 28.25 -5.48
N LEU A 213 -49.25 28.24 -4.14
CA LEU A 213 -48.85 27.07 -3.38
C LEU A 213 -49.98 26.01 -3.35
N PRO A 214 -49.65 24.71 -3.50
CA PRO A 214 -50.59 23.62 -3.31
C PRO A 214 -51.08 23.52 -1.88
N GLN A 215 -52.17 22.78 -1.63
CA GLN A 215 -52.62 22.51 -0.26
C GLN A 215 -51.60 21.70 0.56
N SER A 216 -50.95 20.74 -0.11
CA SER A 216 -49.82 20.00 0.43
C SER A 216 -48.99 19.40 -0.70
N GLY A 217 -47.72 19.07 -0.41
CA GLY A 217 -46.80 18.43 -1.34
C GLY A 217 -45.74 19.35 -1.97
N MET A 218 -45.02 18.82 -2.88
CA MET A 218 -43.87 19.48 -3.55
C MET A 218 -44.38 20.51 -4.61
N VAL A 219 -43.75 21.67 -4.64
CA VAL A 219 -43.94 22.69 -5.69
C VAL A 219 -43.01 22.36 -6.86
N SER A 220 -43.55 21.69 -7.88
CA SER A 220 -42.74 21.06 -8.92
C SER A 220 -42.09 22.02 -9.93
N ASN A 221 -42.72 23.18 -10.15
CA ASN A 221 -42.31 24.17 -11.16
C ASN A 221 -41.29 25.22 -10.67
N ILE A 222 -40.94 25.18 -9.38
CA ILE A 222 -39.97 26.10 -8.77
C ILE A 222 -38.79 25.29 -8.27
N ILE A 223 -37.64 25.51 -8.90
CA ILE A 223 -36.44 24.69 -8.66
C ILE A 223 -35.25 25.62 -8.44
N GLY A 224 -34.57 25.48 -7.32
CA GLY A 224 -33.25 25.98 -7.09
C GLY A 224 -32.22 24.88 -7.37
N GLN A 225 -31.02 25.25 -7.81
CA GLN A 225 -29.94 24.30 -8.10
C GLN A 225 -28.63 24.74 -7.46
N GLY A 226 -27.83 23.78 -7.06
CA GLY A 226 -26.49 23.97 -6.55
C GLY A 226 -25.62 22.75 -6.81
N ASN A 227 -24.32 22.90 -6.64
CA ASN A 227 -23.35 21.82 -6.82
C ASN A 227 -22.45 21.71 -5.59
N ILE A 228 -22.32 20.50 -5.05
CA ILE A 228 -21.28 20.18 -4.09
C ILE A 228 -20.05 19.75 -4.87
N ILE A 229 -18.92 20.38 -4.61
CA ILE A 229 -17.63 20.02 -5.20
C ILE A 229 -16.77 19.39 -4.11
N LEU A 230 -16.31 18.15 -4.38
CA LEU A 230 -15.36 17.45 -3.53
C LEU A 230 -14.01 17.38 -4.23
N ASN A 231 -12.97 17.77 -3.55
CA ASN A 231 -11.57 17.60 -4.00
C ASN A 231 -10.93 16.48 -3.22
N CYS A 232 -10.44 15.46 -3.92
CA CYS A 232 -9.88 14.26 -3.30
C CYS A 232 -8.40 14.10 -3.63
N ILE A 233 -7.62 13.66 -2.65
CA ILE A 233 -6.17 13.47 -2.73
C ILE A 233 -5.75 12.09 -2.19
N ASN A 234 -4.46 11.76 -2.29
CA ASN A 234 -3.85 10.54 -1.76
C ASN A 234 -4.41 9.25 -2.40
N SER A 235 -4.46 9.19 -3.72
CA SER A 235 -4.73 7.93 -4.42
C SER A 235 -3.47 7.07 -4.52
N LEU A 236 -3.64 5.74 -4.46
CA LEU A 236 -2.59 4.78 -4.80
C LEU A 236 -2.78 4.35 -6.25
N ASN A 237 -1.90 4.81 -7.13
CA ASN A 237 -2.00 4.59 -8.59
C ASN A 237 -3.39 4.97 -9.15
N GLY A 238 -3.92 6.12 -8.72
CA GLY A 238 -5.23 6.60 -9.14
C GLY A 238 -6.43 5.95 -8.43
N ASN A 239 -6.22 4.98 -7.53
CA ASN A 239 -7.29 4.29 -6.80
C ASN A 239 -7.38 4.79 -5.35
N SER A 240 -8.58 4.73 -4.79
CA SER A 240 -8.81 5.06 -3.38
C SER A 240 -8.18 4.03 -2.44
N THR A 241 -7.58 4.49 -1.34
CA THR A 241 -6.97 3.63 -0.32
C THR A 241 -7.96 3.21 0.78
N ARG A 242 -9.13 3.87 0.87
CA ARG A 242 -10.22 3.56 1.82
C ARG A 242 -11.59 3.87 1.23
N ASN A 243 -12.63 3.38 1.87
CA ASN A 243 -14.00 3.76 1.53
C ASN A 243 -14.32 5.15 2.06
N ALA A 244 -15.19 5.88 1.35
CA ALA A 244 -15.80 7.11 1.83
C ALA A 244 -17.21 7.25 1.27
N SER A 245 -18.09 7.91 2.04
CA SER A 245 -19.46 8.20 1.60
C SER A 245 -19.84 9.63 2.00
N VAL A 246 -20.45 10.34 1.06
CA VAL A 246 -20.90 11.72 1.24
C VAL A 246 -22.40 11.72 1.46
N PHE A 247 -22.89 12.44 2.48
CA PHE A 247 -24.30 12.54 2.79
C PHE A 247 -24.65 13.89 3.42
N LEU A 248 -25.95 14.22 3.48
CA LEU A 248 -26.45 15.40 4.15
C LEU A 248 -27.01 15.07 5.52
N SER A 249 -26.81 15.99 6.47
CA SER A 249 -27.47 15.98 7.78
C SER A 249 -28.07 17.33 8.13
N SER A 250 -29.11 17.32 8.92
CA SER A 250 -29.68 18.52 9.54
C SER A 250 -30.38 18.16 10.85
N VAL A 251 -30.37 19.08 11.80
CA VAL A 251 -31.16 18.97 13.02
C VAL A 251 -32.60 19.50 12.81
N ASP A 252 -32.78 20.36 11.81
CA ASP A 252 -34.06 21.01 11.50
C ASP A 252 -34.75 20.23 10.38
N LEU A 253 -35.27 19.06 10.74
CA LEU A 253 -35.91 18.11 9.84
C LEU A 253 -37.33 17.82 10.30
N LYS A 254 -38.27 17.86 9.35
CA LYS A 254 -39.64 17.36 9.52
C LYS A 254 -39.84 16.15 8.61
N ASN A 255 -40.24 15.04 9.20
CA ASN A 255 -40.57 13.82 8.47
C ASN A 255 -42.02 13.79 8.09
N ILE A 256 -42.34 13.75 6.80
CA ILE A 256 -43.69 13.67 6.25
C ILE A 256 -43.79 12.41 5.40
N GLY A 257 -44.39 11.37 5.94
CA GLY A 257 -44.36 10.05 5.30
C GLY A 257 -42.91 9.53 5.15
N ASN A 258 -42.47 9.34 3.90
CA ASN A 258 -41.10 8.93 3.56
C ASN A 258 -40.18 10.10 3.22
N ASP A 259 -40.63 11.33 3.29
CA ASP A 259 -39.90 12.53 2.90
C ASP A 259 -39.29 13.22 4.12
N ASN A 260 -38.02 13.64 3.98
CA ASN A 260 -37.34 14.51 4.93
C ASN A 260 -37.42 15.95 4.40
N ILE A 261 -38.06 16.83 5.14
CA ILE A 261 -38.23 18.22 4.79
C ILE A 261 -37.30 19.06 5.67
N LEU A 262 -36.45 19.84 5.06
CA LEU A 262 -35.66 20.86 5.75
C LEU A 262 -36.59 22.01 6.13
N ILE A 263 -36.61 22.38 7.37
CA ILE A 263 -37.50 23.44 7.89
C ILE A 263 -36.68 24.60 8.44
N ASP A 264 -37.30 25.77 8.45
CA ASP A 264 -36.92 26.92 9.27
C ASP A 264 -37.76 26.89 10.54
N ASN A 265 -37.17 26.95 11.71
CA ASN A 265 -37.89 26.89 12.98
C ASN A 265 -38.78 28.12 13.24
N ASN A 266 -38.60 29.20 12.47
CA ASN A 266 -39.42 30.42 12.57
C ASN A 266 -40.60 30.40 11.58
N PHE A 267 -40.62 29.43 10.63
CA PHE A 267 -41.67 29.31 9.61
C PHE A 267 -42.33 27.93 9.66
N ASP A 268 -43.62 27.84 9.89
CA ASP A 268 -44.38 26.59 9.87
C ASP A 268 -45.18 26.46 8.57
N GLY A 269 -45.53 25.26 8.22
CA GLY A 269 -46.35 24.93 7.06
C GLY A 269 -45.61 24.69 5.74
N ILE A 270 -44.36 25.14 5.62
CA ILE A 270 -43.53 25.02 4.41
C ILE A 270 -42.08 24.70 4.77
N GLY A 271 -41.37 24.06 3.86
CA GLY A 271 -39.95 23.76 3.98
C GLY A 271 -39.36 23.43 2.62
N PHE A 272 -38.16 22.81 2.60
CA PHE A 272 -37.48 22.45 1.38
C PHE A 272 -37.30 20.93 1.30
N ILE A 273 -37.52 20.38 0.11
CA ILE A 273 -37.14 19.02 -0.24
C ILE A 273 -35.96 19.06 -1.22
N LEU A 274 -34.96 18.20 -0.99
CA LEU A 274 -33.82 18.08 -1.86
C LEU A 274 -33.94 16.86 -2.77
N SER A 275 -33.40 16.98 -3.98
CA SER A 275 -33.32 15.87 -4.93
C SER A 275 -31.98 15.92 -5.71
N ASP A 276 -31.61 14.79 -6.29
CA ASP A 276 -30.45 14.67 -7.20
C ASP A 276 -30.79 15.23 -8.59
N GLN A 277 -29.83 15.12 -9.51
CA GLN A 277 -30.02 15.56 -10.91
C GLN A 277 -31.17 14.82 -11.63
N ASN A 278 -31.53 13.62 -11.20
CA ASN A 278 -32.55 12.76 -11.79
C ASN A 278 -33.91 12.90 -11.08
N ASP A 279 -34.03 13.92 -10.22
CA ASP A 279 -35.21 14.18 -9.38
C ASP A 279 -35.51 13.08 -8.32
N ASN A 280 -34.54 12.19 -8.03
CA ASN A 280 -34.68 11.29 -6.89
C ASN A 280 -34.53 12.07 -5.59
N LYS A 281 -35.45 11.86 -4.66
CA LYS A 281 -35.42 12.54 -3.36
C LYS A 281 -34.21 12.15 -2.54
N ILE A 282 -33.52 13.12 -1.97
CA ILE A 282 -32.37 12.94 -1.08
C ILE A 282 -32.88 12.82 0.34
N LYS A 283 -32.67 11.68 0.98
CA LYS A 283 -32.88 11.49 2.40
C LYS A 283 -31.75 12.12 3.20
N ILE A 284 -32.09 12.84 4.25
CA ILE A 284 -31.17 13.61 5.10
C ILE A 284 -31.09 12.93 6.46
N SER A 285 -29.87 12.76 7.01
CA SER A 285 -29.70 12.24 8.37
C SER A 285 -30.01 13.29 9.44
N SER A 286 -30.59 12.89 10.55
CA SER A 286 -30.63 13.71 11.75
C SER A 286 -29.32 13.72 12.54
N SER A 287 -28.35 12.92 12.16
CA SER A 287 -27.02 12.79 12.78
C SER A 287 -25.91 13.22 11.85
N GLN A 288 -24.94 13.96 12.35
CA GLN A 288 -23.74 14.34 11.61
C GLN A 288 -22.68 13.22 11.58
N SER A 289 -22.69 12.33 12.55
CA SER A 289 -21.70 11.29 12.73
C SER A 289 -22.06 9.95 12.07
N THR A 290 -23.35 9.77 11.71
CA THR A 290 -23.81 8.53 11.08
C THR A 290 -24.71 8.82 9.89
N ARG A 291 -24.56 8.03 8.84
CA ARG A 291 -25.40 8.16 7.64
C ARG A 291 -26.86 7.72 7.87
N ALA A 292 -27.13 6.94 8.89
CA ALA A 292 -28.40 6.36 9.35
C ALA A 292 -29.62 6.66 8.45
N GLY A 293 -29.81 5.92 7.36
CA GLY A 293 -30.95 6.06 6.44
C GLY A 293 -30.85 7.23 5.44
N ALA A 294 -29.80 8.07 5.50
CA ALA A 294 -29.58 9.13 4.52
C ALA A 294 -29.14 8.57 3.15
N THR A 295 -29.45 9.30 2.10
CA THR A 295 -28.97 9.00 0.74
C THR A 295 -27.47 9.26 0.66
N SER A 296 -26.72 8.29 0.12
CA SER A 296 -25.35 8.55 -0.31
C SER A 296 -25.37 9.40 -1.58
N LEU A 297 -24.76 10.57 -1.51
CA LEU A 297 -24.62 11.45 -2.66
C LEU A 297 -23.46 11.04 -3.55
N GLN A 298 -22.40 10.53 -2.94
CA GLN A 298 -21.23 9.98 -3.61
C GLN A 298 -20.61 8.88 -2.74
N ASP A 299 -20.44 7.70 -3.30
CA ASP A 299 -19.69 6.61 -2.71
C ASP A 299 -18.33 6.49 -3.41
N ILE A 300 -17.29 6.39 -2.62
CA ILE A 300 -15.90 6.12 -3.03
C ILE A 300 -15.54 4.78 -2.41
N GLN A 301 -15.12 3.83 -3.23
CA GLN A 301 -14.78 2.48 -2.78
C GLN A 301 -13.27 2.26 -2.82
N LYS A 302 -12.74 1.63 -1.78
CA LYS A 302 -11.35 1.21 -1.70
C LYS A 302 -10.97 0.33 -2.91
N GLY A 303 -9.83 0.64 -3.53
CA GLY A 303 -9.33 -0.08 -4.70
C GLY A 303 -9.96 0.33 -6.03
N LEU A 304 -10.98 1.18 -6.03
CA LEU A 304 -11.57 1.75 -7.26
C LEU A 304 -10.99 3.14 -7.58
N PRO A 305 -11.08 3.58 -8.86
CA PRO A 305 -10.53 4.85 -9.28
C PRO A 305 -11.03 6.05 -8.45
N LEU A 306 -10.10 6.81 -7.89
CA LEU A 306 -10.36 8.05 -7.16
C LEU A 306 -10.16 9.23 -8.12
N ARG A 307 -11.23 9.99 -8.36
CA ARG A 307 -11.13 11.23 -9.15
C ARG A 307 -10.59 12.35 -8.27
N ALA A 308 -9.81 13.25 -8.86
CA ALA A 308 -9.31 14.43 -8.15
C ALA A 308 -10.46 15.36 -7.73
N SER A 309 -11.57 15.38 -8.47
CA SER A 309 -12.76 16.16 -8.13
C SER A 309 -14.04 15.44 -8.54
N TYR A 310 -15.09 15.60 -7.70
CA TYR A 310 -16.46 15.15 -7.96
C TYR A 310 -17.37 16.37 -7.92
N ASN A 311 -18.26 16.48 -8.89
CA ASN A 311 -19.32 17.48 -8.94
C ASN A 311 -20.66 16.78 -8.71
N ILE A 312 -21.33 17.12 -7.61
CA ILE A 312 -22.57 16.50 -7.16
C ILE A 312 -23.69 17.55 -7.22
N PRO A 313 -24.51 17.54 -8.29
CA PRO A 313 -25.61 18.48 -8.43
C PRO A 313 -26.76 18.15 -7.48
N ILE A 314 -27.30 19.19 -6.84
CA ILE A 314 -28.44 19.13 -5.93
C ILE A 314 -29.49 20.12 -6.42
N LYS A 315 -30.75 19.69 -6.37
CA LYS A 315 -31.90 20.53 -6.61
C LYS A 315 -32.69 20.71 -5.31
N ALA A 316 -33.22 21.90 -5.08
CA ALA A 316 -34.13 22.19 -3.99
C ALA A 316 -35.50 22.65 -4.53
N ARG A 317 -36.56 22.25 -3.86
CA ARG A 317 -37.95 22.69 -4.13
C ARG A 317 -38.67 22.99 -2.84
N TYR A 318 -39.66 23.90 -2.91
CA TYR A 318 -40.58 24.08 -1.80
C TYR A 318 -41.43 22.83 -1.59
N TYR A 319 -41.72 22.54 -0.32
CA TYR A 319 -42.63 21.49 0.09
C TYR A 319 -43.61 22.03 1.10
N VAL A 320 -44.90 22.10 0.75
CA VAL A 320 -45.97 22.51 1.64
C VAL A 320 -46.45 21.31 2.44
N TYR A 321 -46.45 21.43 3.77
CA TYR A 321 -46.97 20.38 4.65
C TYR A 321 -48.20 20.83 5.46
N ASP A 322 -48.42 22.16 5.58
CA ASP A 322 -49.64 22.73 6.17
C ASP A 322 -49.84 24.17 5.65
N LYS A 323 -50.63 24.31 4.58
CA LYS A 323 -50.86 25.62 3.92
C LYS A 323 -51.45 26.67 4.84
N ASN A 324 -52.28 26.28 5.86
CA ASN A 324 -52.93 27.20 6.75
C ASN A 324 -52.00 27.92 7.73
N LYS A 325 -50.79 27.41 7.89
CA LYS A 325 -49.77 27.98 8.76
C LYS A 325 -48.75 28.86 8.06
N ILE A 326 -48.80 28.90 6.71
CA ILE A 326 -47.83 29.67 5.93
C ILE A 326 -48.20 31.16 6.00
N HIS A 327 -47.24 31.98 6.34
CA HIS A 327 -47.32 33.43 6.28
C HIS A 327 -46.27 34.01 5.36
N PRO A 328 -46.47 35.22 4.78
CA PRO A 328 -45.46 35.87 3.96
C PRO A 328 -44.17 36.16 4.74
N GLY A 329 -43.03 36.02 4.08
CA GLY A 329 -41.72 36.30 4.62
C GLY A 329 -40.64 35.46 3.98
N ASP A 330 -39.37 35.79 4.25
CA ASP A 330 -38.20 35.03 3.83
C ASP A 330 -37.91 33.94 4.84
N PHE A 331 -37.64 32.75 4.38
CA PHE A 331 -37.22 31.63 5.22
C PHE A 331 -36.05 30.87 4.62
N SER A 332 -35.26 30.26 5.48
CA SER A 332 -34.08 29.52 5.09
C SER A 332 -33.94 28.20 5.88
N ALA A 333 -33.27 27.23 5.30
CA ALA A 333 -32.98 26.01 6.03
C ALA A 333 -31.52 25.57 5.73
N LEU A 334 -30.93 24.89 6.70
CA LEU A 334 -29.53 24.48 6.65
C LEU A 334 -29.40 22.96 6.65
N ALA A 335 -28.61 22.44 5.72
CA ALA A 335 -28.12 21.08 5.77
C ALA A 335 -26.57 21.07 5.73
N LYS A 336 -25.97 20.24 6.56
CA LYS A 336 -24.53 20.05 6.62
C LYS A 336 -24.12 18.92 5.69
N ILE A 337 -23.08 19.14 4.91
CA ILE A 337 -22.46 18.11 4.08
C ILE A 337 -21.46 17.36 4.96
N ASN A 338 -21.54 16.04 4.98
CA ASN A 338 -20.67 15.18 5.78
C ASN A 338 -19.95 14.17 4.89
N ILE A 339 -18.71 13.88 5.23
CA ILE A 339 -17.93 12.80 4.63
C ILE A 339 -17.61 11.82 5.77
N ILE A 340 -18.02 10.57 5.61
CA ILE A 340 -17.67 9.49 6.52
C ILE A 340 -16.70 8.54 5.82
N TYR A 341 -15.72 8.07 6.56
CA TYR A 341 -14.71 7.13 6.10
C TYR A 341 -14.82 5.83 6.90
N ASP A 342 -14.66 4.68 6.21
CA ASP A 342 -14.68 3.33 6.79
C ASP A 342 -13.29 2.66 6.66
#